data_a3f0dcdd4b3192a38c206a091e42a23e
#
_entry.id   a3f0dcdd4b3192a38c206a091e42a23e
#
_cell.length_a   1.000
_cell.length_b   1.000
_cell.length_c   1.000
_cell.angle_alpha   90.00
_cell.angle_beta   90.00
_cell.angle_gamma   90.00
#
_symmetry.space_group_name_H-M   'P 1'
#
loop_
_entity.id
_entity.type
_entity.pdbx_description
1 polymer ?
#
loop_
_entity_poly.entity_id
_entity_poly.type
_entity_poly.pdbx_seq_one_letter_code
_entity_poly.pdbx_strand_id
1 'polypeptide(L)'
;MQGIEIDRVAIFNGIPFAAPPVGELRWKAPQPVKEWEGVLKAEAFKPAGWQIPWEKGPYPMSEDCLYLNVWTPAKSSADRLPVMVWIHGGAFTGGRTASFDGMAFAKKGVLFVSIAYRLGALGFLAHPELSKESTDNVSGNYGILDQIAALKWIQKNIASFGGDPRKVTIFGESAGGISVSILCGSPLCKGLFRGAICESGGSFGPLGYDRQYNGVSALKDAEKDGEAFAVKAGAKSISDLRKIDAQELLKVQGSFWPNVDGYAILDDQYKLYEQGRYNDVNVM
;
A
#
# COMPACT_ATOMS: atom_id res chain seq x y z
N MET A 1 3.56 23.50 0.15
CA MET A 1 4.44 22.39 -0.24
C MET A 1 5.31 22.89 -1.41
N GLN A 2 6.58 22.51 -1.44
CA GLN A 2 7.54 22.85 -2.49
C GLN A 2 8.06 21.57 -3.13
N GLY A 3 7.94 21.46 -4.47
CA GLY A 3 8.51 20.39 -5.29
C GLY A 3 9.59 20.95 -6.21
N ILE A 4 9.99 20.17 -7.20
CA ILE A 4 10.90 20.56 -8.28
C ILE A 4 10.14 20.58 -9.61
N GLU A 5 10.69 21.27 -10.62
CA GLU A 5 10.13 21.28 -11.97
C GLU A 5 11.18 20.80 -12.98
N ILE A 6 10.81 19.84 -13.83
CA ILE A 6 11.63 19.33 -14.94
C ILE A 6 10.75 19.26 -16.19
N ASP A 7 11.20 19.79 -17.31
CA ASP A 7 10.48 19.77 -18.59
C ASP A 7 9.01 20.26 -18.48
N ARG A 8 8.73 21.25 -17.66
CA ARG A 8 7.38 21.78 -17.37
C ARG A 8 6.46 20.78 -16.66
N VAL A 9 7.00 19.78 -16.02
CA VAL A 9 6.30 18.88 -15.11
C VAL A 9 6.71 19.21 -13.68
N ALA A 10 5.74 19.54 -12.84
CA ALA A 10 5.99 19.71 -11.42
C ALA A 10 6.04 18.33 -10.75
N ILE A 11 7.07 18.09 -9.95
CA ILE A 11 7.34 16.82 -9.29
C ILE A 11 7.39 17.06 -7.79
N PHE A 12 6.63 16.26 -7.05
CA PHE A 12 6.61 16.28 -5.60
C PHE A 12 6.92 14.88 -5.08
N ASN A 13 8.13 14.69 -4.57
CA ASN A 13 8.59 13.43 -4.03
C ASN A 13 8.53 13.41 -2.51
N GLY A 14 8.03 12.32 -1.93
CA GLY A 14 8.06 12.10 -0.49
C GLY A 14 7.00 12.88 0.28
N ILE A 15 5.78 12.92 -0.22
CA ILE A 15 4.62 13.49 0.50
C ILE A 15 4.10 12.45 1.49
N PRO A 16 4.04 12.71 2.80
CA PRO A 16 3.48 11.78 3.77
C PRO A 16 1.96 11.71 3.60
N PHE A 17 1.41 10.49 3.52
CA PHE A 17 -0.04 10.26 3.49
C PHE A 17 -0.57 9.65 4.79
N ALA A 18 0.31 9.14 5.65
CA ALA A 18 0.02 8.64 6.98
C ALA A 18 1.17 8.95 7.95
N ALA A 19 0.91 8.89 9.25
CA ALA A 19 1.94 9.00 10.27
C ALA A 19 2.95 7.85 10.17
N PRO A 20 4.24 8.05 10.51
CA PRO A 20 5.23 6.99 10.53
C PRO A 20 4.76 5.79 11.38
N PRO A 21 4.72 4.57 10.82
CA PRO A 21 4.24 3.38 11.53
C PRO A 21 5.35 2.76 12.40
N VAL A 22 5.92 3.54 13.31
CA VAL A 22 7.07 3.19 14.15
C VAL A 22 6.67 3.01 15.61
N GLY A 23 7.45 2.25 16.38
CA GLY A 23 7.24 2.04 17.81
C GLY A 23 5.85 1.45 18.09
N GLU A 24 5.04 2.14 18.88
CA GLU A 24 3.68 1.72 19.22
C GLU A 24 2.71 1.70 18.02
N LEU A 25 3.05 2.37 16.92
CA LEU A 25 2.27 2.34 15.68
C LEU A 25 2.68 1.19 14.74
N ARG A 26 3.75 0.44 15.05
CA ARG A 26 4.09 -0.79 14.33
C ARG A 26 2.94 -1.78 14.48
N TRP A 27 2.46 -2.32 13.35
CA TRP A 27 1.30 -3.20 13.26
C TRP A 27 -0.01 -2.56 13.77
N LYS A 28 -0.20 -1.28 13.49
CA LYS A 28 -1.50 -0.61 13.60
C LYS A 28 -1.94 -0.12 12.22
N ALA A 29 -3.25 0.06 12.06
CA ALA A 29 -3.80 0.75 10.89
C ALA A 29 -3.12 2.10 10.70
N PRO A 30 -2.93 2.59 9.46
CA PRO A 30 -2.29 3.88 9.20
C PRO A 30 -3.04 5.00 9.92
N GLN A 31 -2.29 5.84 10.64
CA GLN A 31 -2.81 6.97 11.39
C GLN A 31 -2.69 8.26 10.59
N PRO A 32 -3.54 9.27 10.84
CA PRO A 32 -3.45 10.55 10.17
C PRO A 32 -2.06 11.20 10.33
N VAL A 33 -1.61 11.87 9.28
CA VAL A 33 -0.38 12.69 9.32
C VAL A 33 -0.59 13.82 10.32
N LYS A 34 0.42 14.07 11.16
CA LYS A 34 0.43 15.27 11.99
C LYS A 34 0.58 16.51 11.11
N GLU A 35 -0.16 17.54 11.40
CA GLU A 35 0.02 18.83 10.75
C GLU A 35 1.44 19.35 10.96
N TRP A 36 2.00 19.99 9.93
CA TRP A 36 3.32 20.59 9.99
C TRP A 36 3.23 22.10 9.77
N GLU A 37 4.15 22.80 10.40
CA GLU A 37 4.32 24.24 10.19
C GLU A 37 5.22 24.51 8.98
N GLY A 38 4.98 25.64 8.30
CA GLY A 38 5.82 26.09 7.18
C GLY A 38 5.62 25.31 5.89
N VAL A 39 6.66 25.22 5.08
CA VAL A 39 6.64 24.62 3.74
C VAL A 39 7.34 23.27 3.75
N LEU A 40 6.58 22.20 3.50
CA LEU A 40 7.14 20.86 3.29
C LEU A 40 7.94 20.84 1.98
N LYS A 41 9.22 20.47 2.05
CA LYS A 41 10.06 20.21 0.88
C LYS A 41 9.85 18.79 0.38
N ALA A 42 9.18 18.67 -0.76
CA ALA A 42 8.87 17.42 -1.42
C ALA A 42 9.77 17.25 -2.67
N GLU A 43 11.08 17.27 -2.47
CA GLU A 43 12.09 17.35 -3.54
C GLU A 43 12.82 16.02 -3.77
N ALA A 44 12.70 15.06 -2.85
CA ALA A 44 13.41 13.79 -2.90
C ALA A 44 12.55 12.63 -2.44
N PHE A 45 12.76 11.46 -3.04
CA PHE A 45 12.15 10.21 -2.59
C PHE A 45 12.49 9.94 -1.13
N LYS A 46 11.53 9.38 -0.41
CA LYS A 46 11.72 8.91 0.97
C LYS A 46 12.15 7.44 0.99
N PRO A 47 12.64 6.95 2.13
CA PRO A 47 13.05 5.56 2.28
C PRO A 47 11.95 4.58 1.85
N ALA A 48 12.36 3.46 1.26
CA ALA A 48 11.49 2.31 1.06
C ALA A 48 11.16 1.63 2.40
N GLY A 49 10.08 0.87 2.45
CA GLY A 49 9.83 -0.04 3.57
C GLY A 49 10.95 -1.06 3.73
N TRP A 50 11.23 -1.48 4.98
CA TRP A 50 12.21 -2.53 5.26
C TRP A 50 11.90 -3.80 4.47
N GLN A 51 12.91 -4.31 3.74
CA GLN A 51 12.80 -5.45 2.83
C GLN A 51 14.18 -6.09 2.61
N ILE A 52 14.22 -7.33 2.16
CA ILE A 52 15.42 -7.92 1.57
C ILE A 52 15.55 -7.33 0.16
N PRO A 53 16.65 -6.62 -0.17
CA PRO A 53 16.79 -5.97 -1.46
C PRO A 53 16.72 -6.95 -2.63
N TRP A 54 15.84 -6.70 -3.59
CA TRP A 54 15.75 -7.45 -4.84
C TRP A 54 16.62 -6.83 -5.93
N GLU A 55 16.83 -5.52 -5.86
CA GLU A 55 17.68 -4.76 -6.78
C GLU A 55 19.07 -4.55 -6.18
N LYS A 56 20.08 -4.56 -7.02
CA LYS A 56 21.46 -4.24 -6.61
C LYS A 56 21.59 -2.76 -6.31
N GLY A 57 22.29 -2.44 -5.24
CA GLY A 57 22.64 -1.09 -4.82
C GLY A 57 22.02 -0.69 -3.49
N PRO A 58 22.68 0.19 -2.75
CA PRO A 58 22.15 0.72 -1.50
C PRO A 58 21.02 1.71 -1.82
N TYR A 59 19.87 1.54 -1.20
CA TYR A 59 18.84 2.56 -1.10
C TYR A 59 18.35 2.63 0.35
N PRO A 60 17.97 3.82 0.82
CA PRO A 60 17.54 3.98 2.21
C PRO A 60 16.25 3.20 2.46
N MET A 61 16.20 2.50 3.56
CA MET A 61 15.03 1.78 4.06
C MET A 61 14.68 2.24 5.47
N SER A 62 13.40 2.26 5.80
CA SER A 62 12.89 2.66 7.10
C SER A 62 11.51 2.06 7.34
N GLU A 63 11.09 1.97 8.61
CA GLU A 63 9.67 1.81 8.93
C GLU A 63 8.87 3.08 8.61
N ASP A 64 9.49 4.26 8.71
CA ASP A 64 8.93 5.52 8.24
C ASP A 64 9.00 5.58 6.70
N CYS A 65 8.02 4.93 6.04
CA CYS A 65 7.98 4.70 4.60
C CYS A 65 6.63 5.08 3.94
N LEU A 66 5.66 5.60 4.69
CA LEU A 66 4.31 5.85 4.18
C LEU A 66 4.23 7.19 3.43
N TYR A 67 4.84 7.21 2.25
CA TYR A 67 4.95 8.37 1.37
C TYR A 67 4.44 8.07 -0.03
N LEU A 68 3.95 9.11 -0.70
CA LEU A 68 3.60 9.08 -2.12
C LEU A 68 4.37 10.16 -2.89
N ASN A 69 4.41 10.01 -4.20
CA ASN A 69 5.06 10.96 -5.11
C ASN A 69 4.07 11.33 -6.20
N VAL A 70 4.15 12.58 -6.67
CA VAL A 70 3.23 13.14 -7.66
C VAL A 70 4.03 13.78 -8.80
N TRP A 71 3.70 13.44 -10.05
CA TRP A 71 4.15 14.12 -11.27
C TRP A 71 2.92 14.75 -11.93
N THR A 72 2.94 16.06 -12.08
CA THR A 72 1.81 16.76 -12.69
C THR A 72 2.26 17.73 -13.77
N PRO A 73 1.68 17.64 -14.98
CA PRO A 73 1.86 18.64 -16.04
C PRO A 73 0.86 19.80 -15.92
N ALA A 74 0.00 19.80 -14.90
CA ALA A 74 -1.02 20.80 -14.71
C ALA A 74 -0.41 22.19 -14.50
N LYS A 75 -1.02 23.20 -15.10
CA LYS A 75 -0.66 24.60 -14.93
C LYS A 75 -1.46 25.27 -13.82
N SER A 76 -2.58 24.68 -13.48
CA SER A 76 -3.48 25.16 -12.43
C SER A 76 -4.31 24.02 -11.81
N SER A 77 -4.87 24.27 -10.64
CA SER A 77 -5.82 23.35 -10.00
C SER A 77 -7.14 23.18 -10.79
N ALA A 78 -7.40 24.07 -11.76
CA ALA A 78 -8.59 24.01 -12.61
C ALA A 78 -8.47 23.02 -13.78
N ASP A 79 -7.28 22.49 -14.07
CA ASP A 79 -7.03 21.64 -15.25
C ASP A 79 -7.75 20.28 -15.18
N ARG A 80 -8.01 19.77 -13.98
CA ARG A 80 -8.81 18.55 -13.75
C ARG A 80 -8.33 17.36 -14.58
N LEU A 81 -7.02 17.13 -14.58
CA LEU A 81 -6.38 16.05 -15.32
C LEU A 81 -6.80 14.67 -14.82
N PRO A 82 -6.81 13.64 -15.69
CA PRO A 82 -6.91 12.26 -15.23
C PRO A 82 -5.72 11.89 -14.34
N VAL A 83 -5.98 11.04 -13.36
CA VAL A 83 -5.00 10.60 -12.35
C VAL A 83 -4.76 9.12 -12.48
N MET A 84 -3.52 8.70 -12.62
CA MET A 84 -3.11 7.30 -12.56
C MET A 84 -2.27 7.04 -11.32
N VAL A 85 -2.67 6.05 -10.52
CA VAL A 85 -2.03 5.70 -9.25
C VAL A 85 -1.35 4.34 -9.38
N TRP A 86 -0.04 4.35 -9.29
CA TRP A 86 0.80 3.15 -9.36
C TRP A 86 0.96 2.49 -8.00
N ILE A 87 0.69 1.19 -7.94
CA ILE A 87 0.94 0.30 -6.81
C ILE A 87 2.01 -0.70 -7.24
N HIS A 88 3.20 -0.62 -6.62
CA HIS A 88 4.31 -1.48 -7.01
C HIS A 88 4.09 -2.95 -6.62
N GLY A 89 4.69 -3.87 -7.39
CA GLY A 89 4.77 -5.29 -7.07
C GLY A 89 5.90 -5.63 -6.09
N GLY A 90 6.33 -6.89 -6.13
CA GLY A 90 7.40 -7.42 -5.30
C GLY A 90 6.92 -8.38 -4.23
N ALA A 91 5.92 -9.22 -4.56
CA ALA A 91 5.38 -10.31 -3.72
C ALA A 91 4.99 -9.85 -2.29
N PHE A 92 4.58 -8.61 -2.09
CA PHE A 92 4.32 -7.98 -0.79
C PHE A 92 5.51 -7.96 0.18
N THR A 93 6.68 -8.39 -0.25
CA THR A 93 7.91 -8.47 0.55
C THR A 93 8.99 -7.50 0.12
N GLY A 94 8.84 -6.90 -1.06
CA GLY A 94 9.79 -5.96 -1.63
C GLY A 94 9.13 -4.95 -2.56
N GLY A 95 9.92 -4.03 -3.10
CA GLY A 95 9.49 -2.97 -4.01
C GLY A 95 9.65 -1.57 -3.42
N ARG A 96 9.59 -0.56 -4.28
CA ARG A 96 9.73 0.85 -3.89
C ARG A 96 9.18 1.79 -4.95
N THR A 97 8.74 2.95 -4.54
CA THR A 97 8.18 3.97 -5.44
C THR A 97 9.24 4.61 -6.35
N ALA A 98 10.50 4.68 -5.90
CA ALA A 98 11.59 5.29 -6.66
C ALA A 98 12.02 4.51 -7.91
N SER A 99 11.56 3.27 -8.10
CA SER A 99 11.80 2.48 -9.32
C SER A 99 10.94 2.91 -10.50
N PHE A 100 9.98 3.83 -10.29
CA PHE A 100 9.05 4.30 -11.33
C PHE A 100 9.11 5.81 -11.50
N ASP A 101 9.31 6.24 -12.74
CA ASP A 101 9.30 7.64 -13.14
C ASP A 101 7.97 8.00 -13.83
N GLY A 102 7.25 8.97 -13.28
CA GLY A 102 5.97 9.44 -13.80
C GLY A 102 6.07 10.36 -15.02
N MET A 103 7.27 10.72 -15.49
CA MET A 103 7.47 11.69 -16.57
C MET A 103 6.77 11.29 -17.88
N ALA A 104 6.79 9.99 -18.22
CA ALA A 104 6.15 9.50 -19.44
C ALA A 104 4.63 9.70 -19.43
N PHE A 105 3.99 9.54 -18.27
CA PHE A 105 2.56 9.80 -18.07
C PHE A 105 2.27 11.30 -18.09
N ALA A 106 3.07 12.08 -17.36
CA ALA A 106 2.91 13.52 -17.29
C ALA A 106 3.04 14.18 -18.68
N LYS A 107 4.01 13.77 -19.50
CA LYS A 107 4.15 14.23 -20.89
C LYS A 107 2.95 13.90 -21.79
N LYS A 108 2.10 12.96 -21.40
CA LYS A 108 0.83 12.63 -22.06
C LYS A 108 -0.39 13.32 -21.46
N GLY A 109 -0.20 14.26 -20.54
CA GLY A 109 -1.30 15.00 -19.91
C GLY A 109 -2.00 14.25 -18.78
N VAL A 110 -1.36 13.24 -18.20
CA VAL A 110 -1.88 12.45 -17.07
C VAL A 110 -1.11 12.80 -15.81
N LEU A 111 -1.80 13.09 -14.73
CA LEU A 111 -1.19 13.20 -13.42
C LEU A 111 -0.87 11.80 -12.89
N PHE A 112 0.39 11.55 -12.60
CA PHE A 112 0.85 10.25 -12.10
C PHE A 112 1.15 10.33 -10.61
N VAL A 113 0.76 9.28 -9.87
CA VAL A 113 1.05 9.12 -8.45
C VAL A 113 1.66 7.73 -8.23
N SER A 114 2.75 7.63 -7.48
CA SER A 114 3.24 6.34 -6.96
C SER A 114 3.08 6.31 -5.44
N ILE A 115 2.58 5.21 -4.91
CA ILE A 115 2.32 5.05 -3.47
C ILE A 115 3.18 3.95 -2.87
N ALA A 116 3.76 4.20 -1.69
CA ALA A 116 4.43 3.18 -0.89
C ALA A 116 3.44 2.51 0.06
N TYR A 117 3.80 1.33 0.55
CA TYR A 117 3.05 0.60 1.57
C TYR A 117 4.01 -0.30 2.35
N ARG A 118 3.64 -0.68 3.57
CA ARG A 118 4.43 -1.60 4.41
C ARG A 118 4.51 -2.99 3.80
N LEU A 119 5.67 -3.63 3.98
CA LEU A 119 6.05 -4.88 3.33
C LEU A 119 6.38 -5.98 4.34
N GLY A 120 6.32 -7.24 3.89
CA GLY A 120 6.73 -8.40 4.67
C GLY A 120 6.04 -8.47 6.03
N ALA A 121 6.78 -8.87 7.06
CA ALA A 121 6.28 -8.94 8.42
C ALA A 121 5.73 -7.61 8.92
N LEU A 122 6.33 -6.47 8.55
CA LEU A 122 5.89 -5.15 8.99
C LEU A 122 4.56 -4.71 8.37
N GLY A 123 4.23 -5.25 7.18
CA GLY A 123 2.99 -4.95 6.46
C GLY A 123 1.89 -6.00 6.62
N PHE A 124 2.25 -7.26 6.91
CA PHE A 124 1.31 -8.37 6.76
C PHE A 124 1.35 -9.41 7.90
N LEU A 125 2.01 -9.13 9.02
CA LEU A 125 1.95 -9.99 10.20
C LEU A 125 0.55 -9.95 10.83
N ALA A 126 -0.17 -11.06 10.82
CA ALA A 126 -1.36 -11.27 11.63
C ALA A 126 -0.98 -11.93 12.96
N HIS A 127 -1.67 -11.60 14.05
CA HIS A 127 -1.44 -12.23 15.36
C HIS A 127 -2.68 -12.02 16.24
N PRO A 128 -3.09 -12.97 17.11
CA PRO A 128 -4.27 -12.83 17.95
C PRO A 128 -4.23 -11.60 18.88
N GLU A 129 -3.05 -11.25 19.42
CA GLU A 129 -2.90 -10.04 20.25
C GLU A 129 -3.10 -8.77 19.42
N LEU A 130 -2.59 -8.73 18.17
CA LEU A 130 -2.79 -7.59 17.26
C LEU A 130 -4.27 -7.42 16.88
N SER A 131 -4.96 -8.54 16.62
CA SER A 131 -6.40 -8.51 16.35
C SER A 131 -7.18 -7.97 17.56
N LYS A 132 -6.81 -8.32 18.79
CA LYS A 132 -7.42 -7.77 20.02
C LYS A 132 -7.14 -6.29 20.22
N GLU A 133 -5.99 -5.76 19.75
CA GLU A 133 -5.67 -4.33 19.81
C GLU A 133 -6.46 -3.52 18.77
N SER A 134 -6.94 -4.16 17.71
CA SER A 134 -7.70 -3.51 16.64
C SER A 134 -9.15 -3.29 17.04
N THR A 135 -9.71 -2.13 16.73
CA THR A 135 -11.14 -1.84 16.89
C THR A 135 -12.04 -2.74 16.06
N ASP A 136 -11.51 -3.26 14.96
CA ASP A 136 -12.22 -4.11 14.01
C ASP A 136 -11.96 -5.60 14.25
N ASN A 137 -11.16 -5.95 15.28
CA ASN A 137 -10.75 -7.31 15.63
C ASN A 137 -10.02 -8.06 14.50
N VAL A 138 -9.20 -7.34 13.73
CA VAL A 138 -8.44 -7.88 12.59
C VAL A 138 -6.98 -7.48 12.64
N SER A 139 -6.12 -8.25 11.94
CA SER A 139 -4.69 -7.95 11.79
C SER A 139 -4.13 -8.51 10.48
N GLY A 140 -2.92 -8.10 10.10
CA GLY A 140 -2.18 -8.68 8.95
C GLY A 140 -2.38 -7.99 7.61
N ASN A 141 -3.31 -7.05 7.45
CA ASN A 141 -3.55 -6.33 6.20
C ASN A 141 -3.08 -4.87 6.24
N TYR A 142 -2.05 -4.56 7.01
CA TYR A 142 -1.60 -3.17 7.19
C TYR A 142 -1.11 -2.55 5.89
N GLY A 143 -0.41 -3.31 5.02
CA GLY A 143 0.01 -2.84 3.70
C GLY A 143 -1.16 -2.52 2.77
N ILE A 144 -2.26 -3.26 2.82
CA ILE A 144 -3.51 -2.95 2.09
C ILE A 144 -4.18 -1.70 2.68
N LEU A 145 -4.22 -1.58 4.00
CA LEU A 145 -4.76 -0.39 4.67
C LEU A 145 -3.94 0.87 4.35
N ASP A 146 -2.60 0.74 4.18
CA ASP A 146 -1.73 1.83 3.74
C ASP A 146 -2.10 2.31 2.33
N GLN A 147 -2.35 1.38 1.40
CA GLN A 147 -2.80 1.70 0.04
C GLN A 147 -4.15 2.42 0.07
N ILE A 148 -5.09 1.95 0.91
CA ILE A 148 -6.40 2.61 1.11
C ILE A 148 -6.22 4.02 1.69
N ALA A 149 -5.32 4.20 2.65
CA ALA A 149 -5.02 5.52 3.21
C ALA A 149 -4.44 6.47 2.17
N ALA A 150 -3.54 5.99 1.31
CA ALA A 150 -3.00 6.77 0.20
C ALA A 150 -4.10 7.18 -0.79
N LEU A 151 -5.03 6.28 -1.13
CA LEU A 151 -6.17 6.59 -2.00
C LEU A 151 -7.11 7.63 -1.37
N LYS A 152 -7.38 7.54 -0.06
CA LYS A 152 -8.15 8.55 0.68
C LYS A 152 -7.43 9.91 0.66
N TRP A 153 -6.11 9.91 0.82
CA TRP A 153 -5.30 11.12 0.70
C TRP A 153 -5.42 11.73 -0.70
N ILE A 154 -5.35 10.91 -1.77
CA ILE A 154 -5.51 11.35 -3.15
C ILE A 154 -6.88 11.99 -3.37
N GLN A 155 -7.96 11.36 -2.92
CA GLN A 155 -9.31 11.92 -3.01
C GLN A 155 -9.42 13.29 -2.36
N LYS A 156 -8.77 13.50 -1.22
CA LYS A 156 -8.80 14.76 -0.48
C LYS A 156 -7.94 15.87 -1.11
N ASN A 157 -6.80 15.52 -1.71
CA ASN A 157 -5.74 16.50 -2.00
C ASN A 157 -5.40 16.68 -3.47
N ILE A 158 -5.71 15.70 -4.35
CA ILE A 158 -5.16 15.67 -5.71
C ILE A 158 -5.64 16.85 -6.58
N ALA A 159 -6.77 17.45 -6.25
CA ALA A 159 -7.28 18.63 -6.92
C ALA A 159 -6.31 19.83 -6.79
N SER A 160 -5.59 19.96 -5.68
CA SER A 160 -4.58 21.00 -5.48
C SER A 160 -3.37 20.83 -6.40
N PHE A 161 -3.17 19.64 -6.97
CA PHE A 161 -2.13 19.32 -7.94
C PHE A 161 -2.65 19.36 -9.39
N GLY A 162 -3.91 19.81 -9.61
CA GLY A 162 -4.54 19.88 -10.93
C GLY A 162 -5.18 18.56 -11.40
N GLY A 163 -5.28 17.54 -10.54
CA GLY A 163 -5.96 16.27 -10.83
C GLY A 163 -7.47 16.33 -10.56
N ASP A 164 -8.24 15.49 -11.24
CA ASP A 164 -9.67 15.30 -10.93
C ASP A 164 -9.84 14.06 -10.05
N PRO A 165 -10.26 14.19 -8.78
CA PRO A 165 -10.49 13.05 -7.89
C PRO A 165 -11.55 12.08 -8.41
N ARG A 166 -12.42 12.49 -9.34
CA ARG A 166 -13.42 11.62 -9.99
C ARG A 166 -12.84 10.83 -11.17
N LYS A 167 -11.59 11.10 -11.58
CA LYS A 167 -10.91 10.45 -12.71
C LYS A 167 -9.69 9.67 -12.26
N VAL A 168 -9.74 9.05 -11.10
CA VAL A 168 -8.66 8.23 -10.56
C VAL A 168 -8.74 6.81 -11.12
N THR A 169 -7.64 6.33 -11.69
CA THR A 169 -7.43 4.93 -12.09
C THR A 169 -6.27 4.38 -11.30
N ILE A 170 -6.47 3.26 -10.62
CA ILE A 170 -5.41 2.51 -9.94
C ILE A 170 -4.83 1.47 -10.88
N PHE A 171 -3.53 1.21 -10.82
CA PHE A 171 -2.90 0.16 -11.60
C PHE A 171 -1.66 -0.37 -10.90
N GLY A 172 -1.31 -1.62 -11.18
CA GLY A 172 -0.16 -2.25 -10.55
C GLY A 172 0.20 -3.56 -11.22
N GLU A 173 1.45 -3.98 -11.05
CA GLU A 173 2.00 -5.20 -11.63
C GLU A 173 2.27 -6.23 -10.53
N SER A 174 2.09 -7.54 -10.84
CA SER A 174 2.35 -8.64 -9.91
C SER A 174 1.59 -8.47 -8.60
N ALA A 175 2.25 -8.42 -7.44
CA ALA A 175 1.61 -8.12 -6.16
C ALA A 175 0.86 -6.77 -6.17
N GLY A 176 1.28 -5.80 -6.98
CA GLY A 176 0.55 -4.56 -7.23
C GLY A 176 -0.77 -4.80 -7.96
N GLY A 177 -0.78 -5.68 -8.98
CA GLY A 177 -1.99 -6.11 -9.67
C GLY A 177 -2.94 -6.89 -8.75
N ILE A 178 -2.40 -7.76 -7.89
CA ILE A 178 -3.17 -8.45 -6.83
C ILE A 178 -3.78 -7.41 -5.86
N SER A 179 -3.01 -6.40 -5.45
CA SER A 179 -3.51 -5.30 -4.63
C SER A 179 -4.68 -4.58 -5.30
N VAL A 180 -4.57 -4.25 -6.60
CA VAL A 180 -5.65 -3.63 -7.37
C VAL A 180 -6.92 -4.48 -7.34
N SER A 181 -6.81 -5.79 -7.56
CA SER A 181 -7.94 -6.73 -7.47
C SER A 181 -8.57 -6.74 -6.07
N ILE A 182 -7.74 -6.79 -5.00
CA ILE A 182 -8.19 -6.70 -3.61
C ILE A 182 -8.96 -5.40 -3.35
N LEU A 183 -8.41 -4.26 -3.80
CA LEU A 183 -9.03 -2.94 -3.61
C LEU A 183 -10.36 -2.82 -4.35
N CYS A 184 -10.52 -3.47 -5.53
CA CYS A 184 -11.80 -3.56 -6.21
C CYS A 184 -12.85 -4.32 -5.39
N GLY A 185 -12.47 -5.38 -4.66
CA GLY A 185 -13.36 -6.16 -3.78
C GLY A 185 -13.55 -5.55 -2.38
N SER A 186 -12.77 -4.54 -2.01
CA SER A 186 -12.82 -3.97 -0.66
C SER A 186 -13.92 -2.92 -0.50
N PRO A 187 -14.81 -3.03 0.50
CA PRO A 187 -15.82 -2.02 0.77
C PRO A 187 -15.23 -0.69 1.23
N LEU A 188 -14.01 -0.71 1.78
CA LEU A 188 -13.29 0.48 2.25
C LEU A 188 -12.83 1.39 1.10
N CYS A 189 -12.89 0.87 -0.15
CA CYS A 189 -12.46 1.57 -1.36
C CYS A 189 -13.61 2.19 -2.15
N LYS A 190 -14.85 2.08 -1.67
CA LYS A 190 -16.01 2.60 -2.39
C LYS A 190 -15.85 4.09 -2.73
N GLY A 191 -15.88 4.41 -4.04
CA GLY A 191 -15.78 5.78 -4.55
C GLY A 191 -14.36 6.37 -4.55
N LEU A 192 -13.31 5.61 -4.21
CA LEU A 192 -11.92 6.11 -4.20
C LEU A 192 -11.27 6.11 -5.59
N PHE A 193 -11.79 5.33 -6.54
CA PHE A 193 -11.34 5.29 -7.93
C PHE A 193 -12.48 4.88 -8.85
N ARG A 194 -12.32 5.12 -10.15
CA ARG A 194 -13.29 4.79 -11.18
C ARG A 194 -12.79 3.76 -12.20
N GLY A 195 -11.51 3.45 -12.19
CA GLY A 195 -10.89 2.48 -13.07
C GLY A 195 -9.77 1.73 -12.37
N ALA A 196 -9.52 0.50 -12.83
CA ALA A 196 -8.52 -0.40 -12.28
C ALA A 196 -7.86 -1.20 -13.40
N ILE A 197 -6.52 -1.34 -13.35
CA ILE A 197 -5.74 -2.14 -14.30
C ILE A 197 -4.89 -3.11 -13.51
N CYS A 198 -5.11 -4.42 -13.71
CA CYS A 198 -4.36 -5.49 -13.06
C CYS A 198 -3.34 -6.07 -14.05
N GLU A 199 -2.06 -5.77 -13.87
CA GLU A 199 -0.99 -6.26 -14.72
C GLU A 199 -0.32 -7.48 -14.06
N SER A 200 -0.36 -8.65 -14.74
CA SER A 200 0.28 -9.89 -14.27
C SER A 200 -0.07 -10.29 -12.82
N GLY A 201 -1.23 -9.88 -12.35
CA GLY A 201 -1.67 -10.14 -10.97
C GLY A 201 -3.12 -9.72 -10.80
N GLY A 202 -4.00 -10.63 -10.66
CA GLY A 202 -5.42 -10.41 -10.43
C GLY A 202 -6.08 -11.76 -10.28
N SER A 203 -7.06 -11.83 -9.40
CA SER A 203 -7.74 -13.09 -9.15
C SER A 203 -9.03 -13.15 -9.92
N PHE A 204 -8.96 -13.60 -11.16
CA PHE A 204 -10.13 -13.93 -11.96
C PHE A 204 -10.44 -15.44 -11.97
N GLY A 205 -9.75 -16.21 -11.15
CA GLY A 205 -10.00 -17.61 -10.90
C GLY A 205 -9.98 -17.91 -9.41
N PRO A 206 -10.58 -19.03 -8.94
CA PRO A 206 -10.56 -19.38 -7.54
C PRO A 206 -9.10 -19.46 -7.09
N LEU A 207 -8.72 -18.60 -6.16
CA LEU A 207 -7.52 -18.78 -5.37
C LEU A 207 -7.83 -20.00 -4.52
N GLY A 208 -7.38 -21.17 -4.96
CA GLY A 208 -7.48 -22.34 -4.11
C GLY A 208 -6.88 -21.99 -2.75
N TYR A 209 -7.51 -22.42 -1.66
CA TYR A 209 -6.98 -22.32 -0.31
C TYR A 209 -5.66 -23.11 -0.13
N ASP A 210 -4.98 -23.41 -1.24
CA ASP A 210 -3.70 -24.09 -1.27
C ASP A 210 -2.61 -23.06 -0.98
N ARG A 211 -2.08 -23.09 0.24
CA ARG A 211 -0.95 -22.30 0.72
C ARG A 211 0.29 -22.35 -0.21
N GLN A 212 0.34 -23.29 -1.15
CA GLN A 212 1.47 -23.53 -2.03
C GLN A 212 1.47 -22.62 -3.25
N TYR A 213 0.31 -22.05 -3.66
CA TYR A 213 0.15 -21.26 -4.88
C TYR A 213 -0.67 -19.97 -4.66
N ASN A 214 -0.20 -19.07 -3.79
CA ASN A 214 -0.76 -17.71 -3.63
C ASN A 214 -2.22 -17.65 -3.12
N GLY A 215 -2.67 -18.63 -2.36
CA GLY A 215 -3.96 -18.59 -1.69
C GLY A 215 -3.97 -17.53 -0.58
N VAL A 216 -5.01 -16.69 -0.55
CA VAL A 216 -5.24 -15.76 0.55
C VAL A 216 -5.72 -16.57 1.77
N SER A 217 -4.92 -16.63 2.83
CA SER A 217 -5.27 -17.35 4.07
C SER A 217 -6.45 -16.67 4.77
N ALA A 218 -7.26 -17.46 5.48
CA ALA A 218 -8.18 -16.87 6.46
C ALA A 218 -7.38 -16.24 7.62
N LEU A 219 -7.91 -15.17 8.23
CA LEU A 219 -7.28 -14.48 9.35
C LEU A 219 -6.78 -15.43 10.43
N LYS A 220 -7.61 -16.39 10.83
CA LYS A 220 -7.26 -17.39 11.88
C LYS A 220 -6.01 -18.22 11.55
N ASP A 221 -5.78 -18.53 10.28
CA ASP A 221 -4.59 -19.26 9.87
C ASP A 221 -3.37 -18.36 9.75
N ALA A 222 -3.56 -17.13 9.27
CA ALA A 222 -2.52 -16.11 9.28
C ALA A 222 -2.08 -15.73 10.71
N GLU A 223 -2.99 -15.73 11.68
CA GLU A 223 -2.68 -15.52 13.09
C GLU A 223 -1.80 -16.66 13.67
N LYS A 224 -2.07 -17.92 13.33
CA LYS A 224 -1.21 -19.05 13.72
C LYS A 224 0.20 -18.95 13.14
N ASP A 225 0.30 -18.52 11.87
CA ASP A 225 1.60 -18.28 11.24
C ASP A 225 2.35 -17.15 11.96
N GLY A 226 1.62 -16.13 12.42
CA GLY A 226 2.18 -15.01 13.20
C GLY A 226 2.63 -15.44 14.61
N GLU A 227 1.90 -16.30 15.30
CA GLU A 227 2.35 -16.89 16.57
C GLU A 227 3.65 -17.69 16.37
N ALA A 228 3.71 -18.51 15.31
CA ALA A 228 4.92 -19.25 14.96
C ALA A 228 6.10 -18.34 14.63
N PHE A 229 5.85 -17.22 13.95
CA PHE A 229 6.84 -16.18 13.67
C PHE A 229 7.36 -15.54 14.97
N ALA A 230 6.47 -15.17 15.90
CA ALA A 230 6.84 -14.61 17.19
C ALA A 230 7.77 -15.54 17.99
N VAL A 231 7.45 -16.82 18.03
CA VAL A 231 8.30 -17.86 18.67
C VAL A 231 9.69 -17.90 18.01
N LYS A 232 9.77 -17.93 16.66
CA LYS A 232 11.05 -17.92 15.94
C LYS A 232 11.87 -16.67 16.18
N ALA A 233 11.21 -15.52 16.37
CA ALA A 233 11.83 -14.25 16.71
C ALA A 233 12.27 -14.18 18.19
N GLY A 234 11.96 -15.18 19.01
CA GLY A 234 12.27 -15.19 20.43
C GLY A 234 11.37 -14.29 21.29
N ALA A 235 10.24 -13.85 20.76
CA ALA A 235 9.27 -13.00 21.44
C ALA A 235 8.14 -13.82 22.08
N LYS A 236 7.68 -13.37 23.25
CA LYS A 236 6.58 -14.00 23.99
C LYS A 236 5.26 -13.22 23.86
N SER A 237 5.33 -12.02 23.31
CA SER A 237 4.20 -11.10 23.16
C SER A 237 4.44 -10.14 21.98
N ILE A 238 3.39 -9.47 21.52
CA ILE A 238 3.51 -8.38 20.55
C ILE A 238 4.34 -7.20 21.11
N SER A 239 4.25 -6.95 22.40
CA SER A 239 5.10 -5.95 23.06
C SER A 239 6.58 -6.29 22.95
N ASP A 240 6.97 -7.57 23.02
CA ASP A 240 8.35 -8.00 22.82
C ASP A 240 8.75 -7.88 21.35
N LEU A 241 7.89 -8.30 20.41
CA LEU A 241 8.12 -8.13 18.96
C LEU A 241 8.34 -6.67 18.57
N ARG A 242 7.60 -5.72 19.16
CA ARG A 242 7.76 -4.27 18.89
C ARG A 242 9.13 -3.72 19.32
N LYS A 243 9.82 -4.37 20.27
CA LYS A 243 11.15 -3.99 20.72
C LYS A 243 12.28 -4.51 19.80
N ILE A 244 11.98 -5.50 18.96
CA ILE A 244 12.97 -6.07 18.05
C ILE A 244 13.18 -5.07 16.89
N ASP A 245 14.47 -4.84 16.56
CA ASP A 245 14.81 -4.02 15.40
C ASP A 245 14.21 -4.60 14.11
N ALA A 246 13.75 -3.71 13.22
CA ALA A 246 13.10 -4.13 11.97
C ALA A 246 14.03 -4.97 11.08
N GLN A 247 15.35 -4.68 11.07
CA GLN A 247 16.34 -5.47 10.33
C GLN A 247 16.47 -6.88 10.86
N GLU A 248 16.39 -7.06 12.19
CA GLU A 248 16.43 -8.39 12.81
C GLU A 248 15.15 -9.20 12.48
N LEU A 249 13.99 -8.53 12.43
CA LEU A 249 12.75 -9.19 12.01
C LEU A 249 12.81 -9.71 10.56
N LEU A 250 13.53 -9.02 9.66
CA LEU A 250 13.71 -9.48 8.28
C LEU A 250 14.50 -10.80 8.17
N LYS A 251 15.31 -11.15 9.17
CA LYS A 251 16.09 -12.40 9.20
C LYS A 251 15.25 -13.59 9.63
N VAL A 252 14.09 -13.35 10.23
CA VAL A 252 13.19 -14.40 10.71
C VAL A 252 12.33 -14.92 9.56
N GLN A 253 12.37 -16.22 9.32
CA GLN A 253 11.58 -16.85 8.26
C GLN A 253 10.08 -16.81 8.58
N GLY A 254 9.29 -16.32 7.62
CA GLY A 254 7.83 -16.28 7.68
C GLY A 254 7.24 -16.08 6.29
N SER A 255 5.94 -16.32 6.18
CA SER A 255 5.16 -16.00 4.98
C SER A 255 4.17 -14.90 5.33
N PHE A 256 4.20 -13.81 4.57
CA PHE A 256 3.43 -12.61 4.87
C PHE A 256 2.70 -12.15 3.61
N TRP A 257 1.42 -12.48 3.55
CA TRP A 257 0.51 -12.17 2.47
C TRP A 257 -0.75 -11.52 3.02
N PRO A 258 -1.51 -10.77 2.19
CA PRO A 258 -2.86 -10.36 2.57
C PRO A 258 -3.69 -11.57 3.03
N ASN A 259 -4.60 -11.35 3.98
CA ASN A 259 -5.48 -12.40 4.48
C ASN A 259 -6.96 -11.98 4.42
N VAL A 260 -7.87 -12.95 4.35
CA VAL A 260 -9.31 -12.71 4.45
C VAL A 260 -9.65 -12.43 5.91
N ASP A 261 -9.85 -11.15 6.23
CA ASP A 261 -10.10 -10.67 7.59
C ASP A 261 -11.57 -10.30 7.84
N GLY A 262 -12.40 -10.28 6.79
CA GLY A 262 -13.80 -9.87 6.88
C GLY A 262 -14.02 -8.36 7.01
N TYR A 263 -12.94 -7.55 6.97
CA TYR A 263 -12.95 -6.09 7.10
C TYR A 263 -12.39 -5.39 5.86
N ALA A 264 -11.08 -5.49 5.62
CA ALA A 264 -10.44 -4.96 4.43
C ALA A 264 -10.62 -5.90 3.23
N ILE A 265 -10.57 -7.21 3.47
CA ILE A 265 -10.76 -8.28 2.50
C ILE A 265 -11.89 -9.19 3.01
N LEU A 266 -13.08 -9.03 2.42
CA LEU A 266 -14.30 -9.67 2.93
C LEU A 266 -14.34 -11.18 2.70
N ASP A 267 -13.81 -11.66 1.57
CA ASP A 267 -13.75 -13.06 1.15
C ASP A 267 -12.70 -13.19 0.02
N ASP A 268 -12.53 -14.37 -0.53
CA ASP A 268 -11.80 -14.62 -1.75
C ASP A 268 -12.33 -13.71 -2.88
N GLN A 269 -11.45 -13.03 -3.61
CA GLN A 269 -11.85 -12.08 -4.64
C GLN A 269 -12.71 -12.72 -5.72
N TYR A 270 -12.39 -13.96 -6.13
CA TYR A 270 -13.20 -14.68 -7.11
C TYR A 270 -14.66 -14.82 -6.66
N LYS A 271 -14.87 -15.23 -5.40
CA LYS A 271 -16.22 -15.33 -4.83
C LYS A 271 -16.92 -13.99 -4.74
N LEU A 272 -16.17 -12.91 -4.37
CA LEU A 272 -16.74 -11.58 -4.35
C LEU A 272 -17.20 -11.13 -5.73
N TYR A 273 -16.40 -11.40 -6.77
CA TYR A 273 -16.78 -11.09 -8.16
C TYR A 273 -17.97 -11.92 -8.63
N GLU A 274 -17.99 -13.23 -8.34
CA GLU A 274 -19.12 -14.11 -8.65
C GLU A 274 -20.46 -13.66 -8.02
N GLN A 275 -20.37 -13.11 -6.80
CA GLN A 275 -21.51 -12.61 -6.03
C GLN A 275 -21.88 -11.16 -6.34
N GLY A 276 -21.16 -10.46 -7.22
CA GLY A 276 -21.37 -9.04 -7.49
C GLY A 276 -21.03 -8.11 -6.32
N ARG A 277 -20.20 -8.57 -5.37
CA ARG A 277 -19.80 -7.85 -4.16
C ARG A 277 -18.46 -7.15 -4.36
N TYR A 278 -18.42 -6.21 -5.29
CA TYR A 278 -17.23 -5.43 -5.62
C TYR A 278 -17.61 -3.98 -5.94
N ASN A 279 -16.63 -3.11 -6.01
CA ASN A 279 -16.82 -1.74 -6.46
C ASN A 279 -17.02 -1.74 -7.99
N ASP A 280 -18.16 -1.23 -8.45
CA ASP A 280 -18.49 -1.14 -9.87
C ASP A 280 -17.62 -0.07 -10.56
N VAL A 281 -16.52 -0.51 -11.14
CA VAL A 281 -15.51 0.32 -11.82
C VAL A 281 -15.07 -0.36 -13.12
N ASN A 282 -14.51 0.44 -14.05
CA ASN A 282 -13.94 -0.13 -15.27
C ASN A 282 -12.67 -0.92 -14.93
N VAL A 283 -12.60 -2.20 -15.29
CA VAL A 283 -11.45 -3.08 -15.04
C VAL A 283 -10.80 -3.51 -16.36
N MET A 284 -9.46 -3.49 -16.39
CA MET A 284 -8.63 -4.01 -17.47
C MET A 284 -7.61 -5.01 -16.92
#